data_aad7c8ba587e7f4adb2eada2ec503870
#
_entry.id   aad7c8ba587e7f4adb2eada2ec503870
#
_cell.length_a   1.000
_cell.length_b   1.000
_cell.length_c   1.000
_cell.angle_alpha   90.00
_cell.angle_beta   90.00
_cell.angle_gamma   90.00
#
_symmetry.space_group_name_H-M   'P 1'
#
loop_
_entity.id
_entity.type
_entity.pdbx_description
1 polymer ?
#
loop_
_entity_poly.entity_id
_entity_poly.type
_entity_poly.pdbx_seq_one_letter_code
_entity_poly.pdbx_strand_id
1 'polypeptide(L)'
;MLEQHQALAQTAATKPWSHLEYLGELLSGEALARDDRRVQRCITQARFPVLKTLDQFDWNWPTKINRLLIQNLTHLDFVKQHANVVFISGTGLGKSHLMTALGHAACMRGHSVLFTGAIDIINTLAAAQASGSMKRVLHHYIKPEVLCIDELGYLPIDKFGADCLFQIISHRYERGATLLTTNRVYKQWASIFNNDAVLTSALLDRLLHHAETVRIEGKSYRSKDQIEL
;
A
#
# COMPACT_ATOMS: atom_id res chain seq x y z
N MET A 1 5.45 30.31 -6.01
CA MET A 1 6.53 30.41 -7.04
C MET A 1 7.02 31.85 -7.23
N LEU A 2 6.23 32.79 -7.79
CA LEU A 2 6.71 34.16 -8.06
C LEU A 2 7.26 34.89 -6.81
N GLU A 3 6.60 34.79 -5.66
CA GLU A 3 7.05 35.45 -4.41
C GLU A 3 8.39 34.89 -3.89
N GLN A 4 8.65 33.60 -4.01
CA GLN A 4 9.90 32.98 -3.59
C GLN A 4 11.08 33.38 -4.48
N HIS A 5 10.85 33.55 -5.79
CA HIS A 5 11.88 34.00 -6.73
C HIS A 5 12.24 35.44 -6.51
N GLN A 6 11.28 36.31 -6.17
CA GLN A 6 11.52 37.71 -5.82
C GLN A 6 12.33 37.83 -4.52
N ALA A 7 12.01 37.07 -3.50
CA ALA A 7 12.76 37.08 -2.23
C ALA A 7 14.21 36.59 -2.41
N LEU A 8 14.41 35.52 -3.23
CA LEU A 8 15.75 35.03 -3.59
C LEU A 8 16.55 36.06 -4.39
N ALA A 9 15.91 36.73 -5.35
CA ALA A 9 16.57 37.81 -6.13
C ALA A 9 17.00 39.00 -5.25
N GLN A 10 16.16 39.41 -4.30
CA GLN A 10 16.50 40.43 -3.34
C GLN A 10 17.65 40.01 -2.41
N THR A 11 17.66 38.72 -1.99
CA THR A 11 18.74 38.18 -1.16
C THR A 11 20.05 38.14 -1.95
N ALA A 12 20.04 37.72 -3.23
CA ALA A 12 21.19 37.71 -4.10
C ALA A 12 21.75 39.10 -4.41
N ALA A 13 20.88 40.13 -4.43
CA ALA A 13 21.31 41.52 -4.63
C ALA A 13 22.05 42.11 -3.39
N THR A 14 21.80 41.54 -2.20
CA THR A 14 22.41 42.02 -0.94
C THR A 14 23.58 41.15 -0.46
N LYS A 15 23.73 39.90 -0.98
CA LYS A 15 24.82 38.98 -0.67
C LYS A 15 25.78 38.88 -1.86
N PRO A 16 27.07 38.61 -1.65
CA PRO A 16 28.05 38.43 -2.75
C PRO A 16 27.90 37.05 -3.40
N TRP A 17 26.69 36.70 -3.85
CA TRP A 17 26.46 35.46 -4.56
C TRP A 17 26.90 35.57 -6.01
N SER A 18 27.59 34.54 -6.49
CA SER A 18 27.82 34.35 -7.92
C SER A 18 26.51 34.02 -8.63
N HIS A 19 26.47 34.20 -9.94
CA HIS A 19 25.31 33.81 -10.77
C HIS A 19 25.01 32.30 -10.68
N LEU A 20 26.06 31.47 -10.48
CA LEU A 20 25.89 30.02 -10.30
C LEU A 20 25.28 29.65 -8.96
N GLU A 21 25.66 30.34 -7.88
CA GLU A 21 25.05 30.14 -6.56
C GLU A 21 23.57 30.54 -6.58
N TYR A 22 23.24 31.70 -7.15
CA TYR A 22 21.86 32.12 -7.32
C TYR A 22 21.01 31.12 -8.11
N LEU A 23 21.56 30.62 -9.25
CA LEU A 23 20.89 29.62 -10.06
C LEU A 23 20.73 28.29 -9.30
N GLY A 24 21.74 27.88 -8.53
CA GLY A 24 21.71 26.69 -7.69
C GLY A 24 20.59 26.73 -6.64
N GLU A 25 20.47 27.83 -5.91
CA GLU A 25 19.41 28.03 -4.92
C GLU A 25 18.01 28.05 -5.57
N LEU A 26 17.88 28.69 -6.73
CA LEU A 26 16.64 28.73 -7.50
C LEU A 26 16.20 27.34 -7.95
N LEU A 27 17.12 26.55 -8.50
CA LEU A 27 16.85 25.17 -8.95
C LEU A 27 16.57 24.23 -7.78
N SER A 28 17.27 24.39 -6.66
CA SER A 28 17.05 23.60 -5.45
C SER A 28 15.65 23.84 -4.87
N GLY A 29 15.23 25.10 -4.81
CA GLY A 29 13.88 25.46 -4.34
C GLY A 29 12.77 24.89 -5.23
N GLU A 30 12.93 24.93 -6.56
CA GLU A 30 11.96 24.34 -7.48
C GLU A 30 11.96 22.80 -7.42
N ALA A 31 13.13 22.17 -7.27
CA ALA A 31 13.25 20.72 -7.11
C ALA A 31 12.50 20.24 -5.87
N LEU A 32 12.71 20.88 -4.71
CA LEU A 32 11.97 20.59 -3.47
C LEU A 32 10.46 20.76 -3.63
N ALA A 33 10.02 21.88 -4.20
CA ALA A 33 8.59 22.13 -4.44
C ALA A 33 7.97 21.12 -5.42
N ARG A 34 8.75 20.60 -6.35
CA ARG A 34 8.34 19.57 -7.31
C ARG A 34 8.18 18.21 -6.63
N ASP A 35 9.12 17.86 -5.76
CA ASP A 35 9.06 16.62 -4.98
C ASP A 35 7.89 16.64 -4.00
N ASP A 36 7.66 17.74 -3.30
CA ASP A 36 6.48 17.90 -2.41
C ASP A 36 5.16 17.72 -3.19
N ARG A 37 5.04 18.35 -4.36
CA ARG A 37 3.85 18.20 -5.21
C ARG A 37 3.69 16.76 -5.70
N ARG A 38 4.79 16.05 -5.98
CA ARG A 38 4.77 14.64 -6.36
C ARG A 38 4.26 13.77 -5.21
N VAL A 39 4.80 13.96 -4.01
CA VAL A 39 4.39 13.22 -2.80
C VAL A 39 2.92 13.45 -2.51
N GLN A 40 2.44 14.69 -2.49
CA GLN A 40 1.03 15.02 -2.25
C GLN A 40 0.11 14.36 -3.29
N ARG A 41 0.53 14.34 -4.54
CA ARG A 41 -0.21 13.65 -5.61
C ARG A 41 -0.25 12.13 -5.37
N CYS A 42 0.87 11.50 -4.98
CA CYS A 42 0.91 10.08 -4.66
C CYS A 42 -0.04 9.75 -3.50
N ILE A 43 -0.04 10.52 -2.41
CA ILE A 43 -0.93 10.33 -1.26
C ILE A 43 -2.40 10.46 -1.68
N THR A 44 -2.76 11.48 -2.45
CA THR A 44 -4.13 11.70 -2.93
C THR A 44 -4.60 10.55 -3.83
N GLN A 45 -3.74 10.09 -4.74
CA GLN A 45 -4.05 8.99 -5.67
C GLN A 45 -4.11 7.63 -4.98
N ALA A 46 -3.43 7.45 -3.87
CA ALA A 46 -3.42 6.21 -3.11
C ALA A 46 -4.78 5.86 -2.49
N ARG A 47 -5.66 6.82 -2.24
CA ARG A 47 -7.02 6.63 -1.72
C ARG A 47 -7.06 5.92 -0.37
N PHE A 48 -6.13 6.23 0.52
CA PHE A 48 -6.18 5.70 1.88
C PHE A 48 -7.48 6.13 2.59
N PRO A 49 -8.23 5.21 3.22
CA PRO A 49 -9.47 5.55 3.93
C PRO A 49 -9.19 6.46 5.14
N VAL A 50 -8.10 6.19 5.84
CA VAL A 50 -7.57 7.01 6.94
C VAL A 50 -6.05 6.94 6.87
N LEU A 51 -5.39 8.08 6.90
CA LEU A 51 -3.94 8.13 6.91
C LEU A 51 -3.42 7.65 8.27
N LYS A 52 -2.54 6.65 8.25
CA LYS A 52 -1.91 6.06 9.44
C LYS A 52 -0.41 6.01 9.25
N THR A 53 0.33 6.28 10.34
CA THR A 53 1.79 6.17 10.38
C THR A 53 2.23 5.12 11.40
N LEU A 54 3.49 4.70 11.34
CA LEU A 54 4.03 3.72 12.29
C LEU A 54 4.16 4.29 13.71
N ASP A 55 4.35 5.61 13.84
CA ASP A 55 4.44 6.28 15.14
C ASP A 55 3.11 6.23 15.91
N GLN A 56 2.00 6.11 15.20
CA GLN A 56 0.66 5.98 15.77
C GLN A 56 0.32 4.54 16.17
N PHE A 57 1.19 3.56 15.86
CA PHE A 57 0.93 2.16 16.15
C PHE A 57 1.34 1.83 17.59
N ASP A 58 0.39 1.32 18.39
CA ASP A 58 0.66 0.87 19.75
C ASP A 58 1.36 -0.51 19.73
N TRP A 59 2.68 -0.50 19.84
CA TRP A 59 3.53 -1.69 19.81
C TRP A 59 3.38 -2.59 21.04
N ASN A 60 2.79 -2.09 22.12
CA ASN A 60 2.63 -2.86 23.36
C ASN A 60 1.33 -3.66 23.38
N TRP A 61 0.39 -3.34 22.49
CA TRP A 61 -0.91 -4.01 22.45
C TRP A 61 -0.88 -5.43 21.87
N PRO A 62 -0.24 -5.72 20.72
CA PRO A 62 -0.11 -7.10 20.25
C PRO A 62 0.72 -7.93 21.22
N THR A 63 0.25 -9.16 21.54
CA THR A 63 1.02 -10.09 22.39
C THR A 63 2.25 -10.64 21.65
N LYS A 64 2.15 -10.71 20.30
CA LYS A 64 3.27 -11.16 19.45
C LYS A 64 3.21 -10.45 18.11
N ILE A 65 4.30 -9.76 17.80
CA ILE A 65 4.53 -9.09 16.52
C ILE A 65 6.04 -8.99 16.28
N ASN A 66 6.46 -9.27 15.05
CA ASN A 66 7.87 -9.06 14.67
C ASN A 66 8.11 -7.60 14.31
N ARG A 67 8.43 -6.78 15.33
CA ARG A 67 8.69 -5.35 15.17
C ARG A 67 9.87 -5.07 14.24
N LEU A 68 10.94 -5.87 14.33
CA LEU A 68 12.12 -5.70 13.49
C LEU A 68 11.80 -5.91 12.01
N LEU A 69 11.00 -6.93 11.68
CA LEU A 69 10.55 -7.16 10.31
C LEU A 69 9.80 -5.94 9.77
N ILE A 70 8.88 -5.37 10.56
CA ILE A 70 8.12 -4.19 10.12
C ILE A 70 9.03 -2.97 9.95
N GLN A 71 9.99 -2.77 10.86
CA GLN A 71 11.00 -1.71 10.70
C GLN A 71 11.83 -1.90 9.42
N ASN A 72 12.25 -3.12 9.11
CA ASN A 72 12.96 -3.42 7.87
C ASN A 72 12.10 -3.12 6.63
N LEU A 73 10.79 -3.44 6.68
CA LEU A 73 9.88 -3.12 5.58
C LEU A 73 9.75 -1.61 5.30
N THR A 74 10.05 -0.73 6.28
CA THR A 74 10.07 0.73 6.04
C THR A 74 11.21 1.20 5.13
N HIS A 75 12.23 0.38 4.91
CA HIS A 75 13.25 0.66 3.90
C HIS A 75 12.73 0.54 2.48
N LEU A 76 11.56 -0.12 2.29
CA LEU A 76 10.85 -0.32 1.02
C LEU A 76 11.64 -1.13 -0.01
N ASP A 77 12.59 -1.93 0.41
CA ASP A 77 13.35 -2.79 -0.51
C ASP A 77 12.43 -3.81 -1.21
N PHE A 78 11.34 -4.21 -0.55
CA PHE A 78 10.30 -5.05 -1.16
C PHE A 78 9.67 -4.43 -2.41
N VAL A 79 9.59 -3.08 -2.50
CA VAL A 79 9.07 -2.40 -3.70
C VAL A 79 10.03 -2.56 -4.87
N LYS A 80 11.33 -2.36 -4.64
CA LYS A 80 12.37 -2.54 -5.66
C LYS A 80 12.49 -3.98 -6.13
N GLN A 81 12.29 -4.93 -5.21
CA GLN A 81 12.34 -6.38 -5.46
C GLN A 81 11.03 -6.94 -6.01
N HIS A 82 9.99 -6.11 -6.17
CA HIS A 82 8.64 -6.53 -6.53
C HIS A 82 8.08 -7.64 -5.63
N ALA A 83 8.52 -7.64 -4.36
CA ALA A 83 8.12 -8.60 -3.36
C ALA A 83 6.82 -8.19 -2.67
N ASN A 84 6.08 -9.17 -2.16
CA ASN A 84 4.80 -8.95 -1.52
C ASN A 84 4.92 -8.91 0.01
N VAL A 85 3.93 -8.32 0.69
CA VAL A 85 3.82 -8.36 2.15
C VAL A 85 2.42 -8.78 2.55
N VAL A 86 2.30 -9.87 3.28
CA VAL A 86 1.00 -10.40 3.72
C VAL A 86 0.86 -10.27 5.24
N PHE A 87 -0.13 -9.48 5.68
CA PHE A 87 -0.46 -9.33 7.09
C PHE A 87 -1.56 -10.31 7.48
N ILE A 88 -1.26 -11.22 8.42
CA ILE A 88 -2.20 -12.24 8.90
C ILE A 88 -2.45 -12.02 10.39
N SER A 89 -3.70 -11.78 10.78
CA SER A 89 -4.10 -11.75 12.19
C SER A 89 -5.61 -11.83 12.35
N GLY A 90 -6.07 -12.03 13.57
CA GLY A 90 -7.46 -11.79 13.96
C GLY A 90 -7.92 -10.35 13.69
N THR A 91 -9.20 -10.10 13.98
CA THR A 91 -9.81 -8.78 13.81
C THR A 91 -9.25 -7.78 14.82
N GLY A 92 -9.09 -6.50 14.42
CA GLY A 92 -8.74 -5.42 15.35
C GLY A 92 -7.28 -5.38 15.82
N LEU A 93 -6.35 -6.11 15.19
CA LEU A 93 -4.93 -6.19 15.58
C LEU A 93 -4.01 -5.25 14.77
N GLY A 94 -4.56 -4.31 14.00
CA GLY A 94 -3.79 -3.28 13.33
C GLY A 94 -3.19 -3.65 11.97
N LYS A 95 -3.62 -4.75 11.31
CA LYS A 95 -3.17 -5.12 9.95
C LYS A 95 -3.27 -3.96 8.94
N SER A 96 -4.48 -3.43 8.80
CA SER A 96 -4.76 -2.31 7.88
C SER A 96 -4.00 -1.04 8.27
N HIS A 97 -3.75 -0.81 9.58
CA HIS A 97 -2.91 0.28 10.06
C HIS A 97 -1.48 0.14 9.53
N LEU A 98 -0.85 -1.03 9.74
CA LEU A 98 0.53 -1.28 9.30
C LEU A 98 0.66 -1.24 7.78
N MET A 99 -0.31 -1.82 7.06
CA MET A 99 -0.34 -1.77 5.60
C MET A 99 -0.47 -0.32 5.09
N THR A 100 -1.35 0.48 5.69
CA THR A 100 -1.51 1.90 5.35
C THR A 100 -0.22 2.68 5.64
N ALA A 101 0.41 2.42 6.79
CA ALA A 101 1.66 3.10 7.17
C ALA A 101 2.81 2.80 6.20
N LEU A 102 2.95 1.55 5.74
CA LEU A 102 3.94 1.20 4.71
C LEU A 102 3.58 1.80 3.34
N GLY A 103 2.31 1.78 2.95
CA GLY A 103 1.84 2.43 1.73
C GLY A 103 2.09 3.95 1.75
N HIS A 104 1.83 4.59 2.90
CA HIS A 104 2.14 6.01 3.09
C HIS A 104 3.65 6.28 3.00
N ALA A 105 4.48 5.46 3.65
CA ALA A 105 5.94 5.56 3.54
C ALA A 105 6.42 5.42 2.09
N ALA A 106 5.78 4.56 1.29
CA ALA A 106 6.06 4.43 -0.14
C ALA A 106 5.69 5.71 -0.92
N CYS A 107 4.52 6.33 -0.63
CA CYS A 107 4.14 7.62 -1.21
C CYS A 107 5.16 8.72 -0.89
N MET A 108 5.64 8.78 0.36
CA MET A 108 6.66 9.75 0.79
C MET A 108 7.98 9.63 0.03
N ARG A 109 8.28 8.44 -0.51
CA ARG A 109 9.44 8.21 -1.41
C ARG A 109 9.08 8.30 -2.89
N GLY A 110 7.86 8.77 -3.21
CA GLY A 110 7.40 9.04 -4.57
C GLY A 110 6.95 7.81 -5.34
N HIS A 111 6.76 6.65 -4.69
CA HIS A 111 6.16 5.47 -5.32
C HIS A 111 4.67 5.64 -5.52
N SER A 112 4.16 5.14 -6.64
CA SER A 112 2.72 5.10 -6.90
C SER A 112 2.07 3.99 -6.08
N VAL A 113 1.07 4.36 -5.28
CA VAL A 113 0.34 3.45 -4.38
C VAL A 113 -1.14 3.49 -4.71
N LEU A 114 -1.81 2.37 -4.61
CA LEU A 114 -3.27 2.27 -4.62
C LEU A 114 -3.75 1.41 -3.46
N PHE A 115 -4.62 1.97 -2.61
CA PHE A 115 -5.29 1.25 -1.54
C PHE A 115 -6.72 0.92 -1.94
N THR A 116 -7.18 -0.30 -1.68
CA THR A 116 -8.53 -0.76 -2.01
C THR A 116 -8.92 -1.97 -1.17
N GLY A 117 -10.21 -2.16 -0.92
CA GLY A 117 -10.75 -3.39 -0.35
C GLY A 117 -10.79 -4.53 -1.38
N ALA A 118 -10.61 -5.77 -0.94
CA ALA A 118 -10.71 -6.93 -1.84
C ALA A 118 -12.08 -7.01 -2.53
N ILE A 119 -13.16 -6.74 -1.80
CA ILE A 119 -14.54 -6.73 -2.32
C ILE A 119 -14.78 -5.56 -3.28
N ASP A 120 -14.17 -4.39 -3.02
CA ASP A 120 -14.30 -3.23 -3.89
C ASP A 120 -13.66 -3.48 -5.27
N ILE A 121 -12.53 -4.20 -5.31
CA ILE A 121 -11.93 -4.66 -6.57
C ILE A 121 -12.93 -5.49 -7.36
N ILE A 122 -13.54 -6.49 -6.72
CA ILE A 122 -14.46 -7.44 -7.36
C ILE A 122 -15.70 -6.70 -7.89
N ASN A 123 -16.34 -5.88 -7.06
CA ASN A 123 -17.51 -5.11 -7.45
C ASN A 123 -17.21 -4.16 -8.61
N THR A 124 -16.05 -3.49 -8.56
CA THR A 124 -15.63 -2.56 -9.63
C THR A 124 -15.38 -3.30 -10.94
N LEU A 125 -14.74 -4.49 -10.88
CA LEU A 125 -14.48 -5.31 -12.08
C LEU A 125 -15.75 -5.94 -12.63
N ALA A 126 -16.71 -6.35 -11.78
CA ALA A 126 -18.02 -6.84 -12.21
C ALA A 126 -18.81 -5.75 -12.97
N ALA A 127 -18.83 -4.52 -12.45
CA ALA A 127 -19.44 -3.38 -13.16
C ALA A 127 -18.70 -3.08 -14.48
N ALA A 128 -17.38 -3.20 -14.49
CA ALA A 128 -16.56 -3.00 -15.69
C ALA A 128 -16.79 -4.07 -16.77
N GLN A 129 -17.08 -5.30 -16.37
CA GLN A 129 -17.44 -6.38 -17.28
C GLN A 129 -18.77 -6.05 -17.99
N ALA A 130 -19.78 -5.63 -17.24
CA ALA A 130 -21.06 -5.26 -17.79
C ALA A 130 -20.99 -4.06 -18.76
N SER A 131 -20.05 -3.12 -18.52
CA SER A 131 -19.85 -1.93 -19.37
C SER A 131 -18.80 -2.09 -20.47
N GLY A 132 -18.20 -3.28 -20.63
CA GLY A 132 -17.14 -3.52 -21.64
C GLY A 132 -15.83 -2.81 -21.34
N SER A 133 -15.62 -2.28 -20.12
CA SER A 133 -14.43 -1.50 -19.73
C SER A 133 -13.41 -2.31 -18.91
N MET A 134 -13.55 -3.64 -18.84
CA MET A 134 -12.77 -4.56 -18.01
C MET A 134 -11.26 -4.35 -18.13
N LYS A 135 -10.71 -4.27 -19.34
CA LYS A 135 -9.27 -4.10 -19.58
C LYS A 135 -8.72 -2.81 -18.94
N ARG A 136 -9.46 -1.71 -19.05
CA ARG A 136 -9.06 -0.41 -18.48
C ARG A 136 -9.06 -0.46 -16.95
N VAL A 137 -10.11 -1.03 -16.37
CA VAL A 137 -10.25 -1.14 -14.90
C VAL A 137 -9.23 -2.12 -14.32
N LEU A 138 -8.99 -3.25 -14.98
CA LEU A 138 -7.95 -4.20 -14.56
C LEU A 138 -6.57 -3.52 -14.56
N HIS A 139 -6.25 -2.73 -15.58
CA HIS A 139 -5.00 -1.97 -15.67
C HIS A 139 -4.83 -0.98 -14.51
N HIS A 140 -5.91 -0.40 -13.98
CA HIS A 140 -5.87 0.47 -12.80
C HIS A 140 -5.29 -0.21 -11.56
N TYR A 141 -5.55 -1.52 -11.36
CA TYR A 141 -4.99 -2.31 -10.25
C TYR A 141 -3.60 -2.88 -10.54
N ILE A 142 -3.24 -3.03 -11.82
CA ILE A 142 -1.94 -3.57 -12.23
C ILE A 142 -0.85 -2.49 -12.22
N LYS A 143 -1.18 -1.26 -12.64
CA LYS A 143 -0.23 -0.18 -12.89
C LYS A 143 0.54 0.34 -11.66
N PRO A 144 -0.06 0.51 -10.46
CA PRO A 144 0.65 1.06 -9.30
C PRO A 144 1.85 0.19 -8.90
N GLU A 145 2.96 0.82 -8.49
CA GLU A 145 4.14 0.10 -7.98
C GLU A 145 3.78 -0.70 -6.73
N VAL A 146 2.92 -0.14 -5.87
CA VAL A 146 2.41 -0.80 -4.65
C VAL A 146 0.89 -0.86 -4.70
N LEU A 147 0.33 -2.06 -4.63
CA LEU A 147 -1.11 -2.30 -4.49
C LEU A 147 -1.39 -2.79 -3.07
N CYS A 148 -2.20 -2.05 -2.31
CA CYS A 148 -2.67 -2.43 -0.98
C CYS A 148 -4.07 -3.00 -1.10
N ILE A 149 -4.22 -4.31 -0.83
CA ILE A 149 -5.50 -5.02 -0.85
C ILE A 149 -5.92 -5.32 0.59
N ASP A 150 -6.94 -4.65 1.08
CA ASP A 150 -7.43 -4.83 2.45
C ASP A 150 -8.56 -5.86 2.52
N GLU A 151 -8.63 -6.55 3.66
CA GLU A 151 -9.73 -7.42 4.07
C GLU A 151 -10.00 -8.63 3.14
N LEU A 152 -8.95 -9.25 2.58
CA LEU A 152 -9.14 -10.50 1.84
C LEU A 152 -9.59 -11.63 2.78
N GLY A 153 -10.70 -12.29 2.43
CA GLY A 153 -11.24 -13.44 3.16
C GLY A 153 -12.24 -13.10 4.26
N TYR A 154 -12.67 -11.84 4.36
CA TYR A 154 -13.81 -11.47 5.23
C TYR A 154 -15.13 -12.00 4.70
N LEU A 155 -15.33 -11.94 3.39
CA LEU A 155 -16.47 -12.51 2.71
C LEU A 155 -15.99 -13.57 1.70
N PRO A 156 -16.79 -14.63 1.48
CA PRO A 156 -16.50 -15.58 0.41
C PRO A 156 -16.60 -14.88 -0.94
N ILE A 157 -15.73 -15.27 -1.86
CA ILE A 157 -15.63 -14.71 -3.20
C ILE A 157 -16.15 -15.73 -4.18
N ASP A 158 -17.01 -15.29 -5.11
CA ASP A 158 -17.51 -16.12 -6.18
C ASP A 158 -16.41 -16.44 -7.22
N LYS A 159 -16.73 -17.31 -8.18
CA LYS A 159 -15.78 -17.70 -9.23
C LYS A 159 -15.26 -16.50 -10.01
N PHE A 160 -16.12 -15.56 -10.38
CA PHE A 160 -15.72 -14.38 -11.14
C PHE A 160 -14.71 -13.52 -10.35
N GLY A 161 -14.99 -13.25 -9.08
CA GLY A 161 -14.10 -12.50 -8.21
C GLY A 161 -12.76 -13.20 -7.98
N ALA A 162 -12.79 -14.55 -7.85
CA ALA A 162 -11.58 -15.36 -7.73
C ALA A 162 -10.70 -15.25 -8.99
N ASP A 163 -11.30 -15.37 -10.19
CA ASP A 163 -10.61 -15.21 -11.47
C ASP A 163 -10.04 -13.79 -11.62
N CYS A 164 -10.77 -12.76 -11.20
CA CYS A 164 -10.31 -11.38 -11.23
C CYS A 164 -9.09 -11.14 -10.34
N LEU A 165 -9.13 -11.60 -9.10
CA LEU A 165 -7.99 -11.46 -8.16
C LEU A 165 -6.79 -12.27 -8.65
N PHE A 166 -7.01 -13.46 -9.18
CA PHE A 166 -5.95 -14.26 -9.79
C PHE A 166 -5.29 -13.52 -10.96
N GLN A 167 -6.05 -12.88 -11.84
CA GLN A 167 -5.51 -12.08 -12.94
C GLN A 167 -4.65 -10.91 -12.40
N ILE A 168 -5.13 -10.17 -11.40
CA ILE A 168 -4.38 -9.07 -10.81
C ILE A 168 -3.05 -9.57 -10.23
N ILE A 169 -3.06 -10.59 -9.39
CA ILE A 169 -1.85 -11.14 -8.77
C ILE A 169 -0.89 -11.69 -9.84
N SER A 170 -1.40 -12.40 -10.86
CA SER A 170 -0.59 -12.94 -11.95
C SER A 170 0.08 -11.86 -12.79
N HIS A 171 -0.63 -10.77 -13.09
CA HIS A 171 -0.05 -9.65 -13.84
C HIS A 171 0.97 -8.84 -13.02
N ARG A 172 0.82 -8.83 -11.69
CA ARG A 172 1.72 -8.12 -10.78
C ARG A 172 2.93 -8.95 -10.36
N TYR A 173 2.87 -10.25 -10.55
CA TYR A 173 3.96 -11.18 -10.23
C TYR A 173 5.28 -10.70 -10.89
N GLU A 174 6.32 -10.48 -10.08
CA GLU A 174 7.64 -9.94 -10.46
C GLU A 174 7.62 -8.56 -11.17
N ARG A 175 6.52 -7.81 -11.07
CA ARG A 175 6.36 -6.49 -11.73
C ARG A 175 5.91 -5.38 -10.81
N GLY A 176 5.36 -5.72 -9.66
CA GLY A 176 4.90 -4.74 -8.67
C GLY A 176 4.63 -5.38 -7.33
N ALA A 177 4.87 -4.65 -6.26
CA ALA A 177 4.67 -5.12 -4.90
C ALA A 177 3.18 -5.11 -4.53
N THR A 178 2.73 -6.16 -3.84
CA THR A 178 1.38 -6.24 -3.30
C THR A 178 1.43 -6.37 -1.78
N LEU A 179 0.77 -5.45 -1.07
CA LEU A 179 0.52 -5.54 0.36
C LEU A 179 -0.90 -6.05 0.56
N LEU A 180 -1.07 -7.07 1.39
CA LEU A 180 -2.37 -7.71 1.54
C LEU A 180 -2.67 -7.97 3.02
N THR A 181 -3.91 -7.70 3.46
CA THR A 181 -4.35 -8.08 4.79
C THR A 181 -5.41 -9.18 4.73
N THR A 182 -5.32 -10.12 5.66
CA THR A 182 -6.28 -11.20 5.78
C THR A 182 -6.44 -11.65 7.24
N ASN A 183 -7.60 -12.17 7.57
CA ASN A 183 -7.87 -12.85 8.84
C ASN A 183 -7.76 -14.38 8.73
N ARG A 184 -7.45 -14.91 7.54
CA ARG A 184 -7.38 -16.34 7.26
C ARG A 184 -5.93 -16.79 7.07
N VAL A 185 -5.57 -17.92 7.66
CA VAL A 185 -4.29 -18.59 7.36
C VAL A 185 -4.35 -19.22 5.96
N TYR A 186 -3.21 -19.36 5.30
CA TYR A 186 -3.13 -19.82 3.90
C TYR A 186 -3.88 -21.15 3.63
N LYS A 187 -3.88 -22.08 4.59
CA LYS A 187 -4.62 -23.35 4.49
C LYS A 187 -6.13 -23.18 4.31
N GLN A 188 -6.68 -22.03 4.70
CA GLN A 188 -8.10 -21.73 4.60
C GLN A 188 -8.45 -20.94 3.34
N TRP A 189 -7.48 -20.60 2.49
CA TRP A 189 -7.72 -19.73 1.34
C TRP A 189 -8.60 -20.37 0.27
N ALA A 190 -8.59 -21.70 0.11
CA ALA A 190 -9.50 -22.36 -0.80
C ALA A 190 -10.98 -22.01 -0.52
N SER A 191 -11.36 -21.91 0.77
CA SER A 191 -12.71 -21.52 1.16
C SER A 191 -13.04 -20.04 0.86
N ILE A 192 -12.04 -19.20 0.66
CA ILE A 192 -12.22 -17.79 0.23
C ILE A 192 -12.55 -17.78 -1.28
N PHE A 193 -11.84 -18.58 -2.07
CA PHE A 193 -11.88 -18.59 -3.52
C PHE A 193 -12.80 -19.70 -4.05
N ASN A 194 -14.07 -19.68 -3.68
CA ASN A 194 -15.12 -20.57 -4.17
C ASN A 194 -14.77 -22.09 -4.07
N ASN A 195 -13.94 -22.48 -3.09
CA ASN A 195 -13.37 -23.84 -2.93
C ASN A 195 -12.57 -24.34 -4.14
N ASP A 196 -12.08 -23.45 -5.00
CA ASP A 196 -11.20 -23.82 -6.10
C ASP A 196 -9.76 -23.98 -5.59
N ALA A 197 -9.38 -25.22 -5.29
CA ALA A 197 -8.05 -25.55 -4.79
C ALA A 197 -6.94 -25.31 -5.84
N VAL A 198 -7.25 -25.50 -7.13
CA VAL A 198 -6.28 -25.35 -8.23
C VAL A 198 -5.94 -23.86 -8.40
N LEU A 199 -6.96 -23.02 -8.55
CA LEU A 199 -6.79 -21.57 -8.65
C LEU A 199 -6.10 -21.03 -7.41
N THR A 200 -6.53 -21.45 -6.21
CA THR A 200 -5.93 -21.02 -4.93
C THR A 200 -4.45 -21.38 -4.84
N SER A 201 -4.08 -22.61 -5.22
CA SER A 201 -2.67 -23.04 -5.23
C SER A 201 -1.84 -22.18 -6.18
N ALA A 202 -2.33 -21.94 -7.39
CA ALA A 202 -1.64 -21.13 -8.39
C ALA A 202 -1.53 -19.63 -7.99
N LEU A 203 -2.52 -19.12 -7.25
CA LEU A 203 -2.49 -17.76 -6.70
C LEU A 203 -1.46 -17.64 -5.57
N LEU A 204 -1.51 -18.61 -4.63
CA LEU A 204 -0.57 -18.63 -3.49
C LEU A 204 0.87 -18.82 -3.95
N ASP A 205 1.12 -19.67 -4.95
CA ASP A 205 2.45 -19.86 -5.52
C ASP A 205 3.05 -18.52 -5.98
N ARG A 206 2.31 -17.72 -6.74
CA ARG A 206 2.77 -16.41 -7.22
C ARG A 206 2.87 -15.37 -6.10
N LEU A 207 1.89 -15.34 -5.20
CA LEU A 207 1.84 -14.35 -4.13
C LEU A 207 2.97 -14.55 -3.12
N LEU A 208 3.30 -15.83 -2.81
CA LEU A 208 4.23 -16.18 -1.74
C LEU A 208 5.66 -16.44 -2.23
N HIS A 209 5.89 -16.56 -3.52
CA HIS A 209 7.23 -16.80 -4.08
C HIS A 209 8.27 -15.77 -3.59
N HIS A 210 7.90 -14.49 -3.60
CA HIS A 210 8.67 -13.41 -3.03
C HIS A 210 7.78 -12.64 -2.04
N ALA A 211 7.58 -13.17 -0.83
CA ALA A 211 6.71 -12.52 0.14
C ALA A 211 7.23 -12.58 1.57
N GLU A 212 7.05 -11.47 2.28
CA GLU A 212 7.19 -11.42 3.73
C GLU A 212 5.81 -11.59 4.39
N THR A 213 5.73 -12.52 5.34
CA THR A 213 4.50 -12.74 6.11
C THR A 213 4.61 -12.16 7.50
N VAL A 214 3.82 -11.12 7.77
CA VAL A 214 3.71 -10.50 9.09
C VAL A 214 2.55 -11.11 9.86
N ARG A 215 2.85 -11.92 10.87
CA ARG A 215 1.85 -12.46 11.81
C ARG A 215 1.71 -11.56 13.01
N ILE A 216 0.47 -11.26 13.39
CA ILE A 216 0.15 -10.47 14.58
C ILE A 216 -0.81 -11.27 15.43
N GLU A 217 -0.45 -11.51 16.70
CA GLU A 217 -1.27 -12.24 17.67
C GLU A 217 -1.62 -11.31 18.83
N GLY A 218 -2.80 -11.50 19.42
CA GLY A 218 -3.28 -10.69 20.55
C GLY A 218 -4.80 -10.57 20.61
N LYS A 219 -5.27 -9.69 21.47
CA LYS A 219 -6.68 -9.31 21.58
C LYS A 219 -6.99 -8.13 20.67
N SER A 220 -8.27 -7.96 20.29
CA SER A 220 -8.68 -6.82 19.46
C SER A 220 -8.41 -5.48 20.15
N TYR A 221 -7.71 -4.57 19.49
CA TYR A 221 -7.50 -3.20 19.98
C TYR A 221 -8.81 -2.40 20.05
N ARG A 222 -9.78 -2.72 19.17
CA ARG A 222 -11.07 -2.03 19.11
C ARG A 222 -11.95 -2.28 20.35
N SER A 223 -11.70 -3.36 21.07
CA SER A 223 -12.39 -3.70 22.31
C SER A 223 -11.55 -3.45 23.56
N LYS A 224 -10.47 -2.64 23.45
CA LYS A 224 -9.59 -2.31 24.56
C LYS A 224 -10.38 -1.75 25.75
N ASP A 225 -11.19 -0.74 25.50
CA ASP A 225 -11.97 -0.05 26.53
C ASP A 225 -13.18 -0.85 27.05
N GLN A 226 -13.56 -1.94 26.36
CA GLN A 226 -14.67 -2.82 26.79
C GLN A 226 -14.21 -4.03 27.62
N ILE A 227 -12.91 -4.33 27.61
CA ILE A 227 -12.33 -5.47 28.34
C ILE A 227 -11.87 -5.04 29.74
N GLU A 228 -11.78 -3.74 30.00
CA GLU A 228 -11.42 -3.17 31.29
C GLU A 228 -12.65 -2.86 32.19
N LEU A 229 -13.88 -3.25 31.75
CA LEU A 229 -15.13 -3.23 32.51
C LEU A 229 -15.50 -4.65 32.95
#